data_d61a2e93d3973ba125ae83eb707dd862
#
_entry.id   d61a2e93d3973ba125ae83eb707dd862
#
_cell.length_a   1.000
_cell.length_b   1.000
_cell.length_c   1.000
_cell.angle_alpha   90.00
_cell.angle_beta   90.00
_cell.angle_gamma   90.00
#
_symmetry.space_group_name_H-M   'P 1'
#
loop_
_entity.id
_entity.type
_entity.pdbx_description
1 polymer ?
#
loop_
_entity_poly.entity_id
_entity_poly.type
_entity_poly.pdbx_seq_one_letter_code
_entity_poly.pdbx_strand_id
1 'polypeptide(L)'
;MKKILFSAVSLDVGGIETALVTLMNYLAQKNKYEITLILEKKEGIFLKRLNNNIKVLEYTPNDNKIVPIRKLINLIKQNIFKIKYKNKFDFSCAYATYSKPASFVARSASKNSCLWVHSEYMQMFGNNKEKYIKFFNEVKAKEFKNIVFVSENAKNIFDKTFSNDSNLIKKTRIIHNLMDAEEILQKSKESVQDYNKENIYTFLNVGRHTEEDKKLTRLIKAAKKLNEDKLNFRIFLVGSGNKTEEYKQMVKEYGLEDKIIFLGKKQNPYPYFKIADSLILTSEYEGFPVVYLEAMLLELPIITTDVSDSLKVVKDKYGIVTKKDVNSIYIAMKQAIEQGVFIKEKFNYKEYNKEIEQKLEKLINL
;
A
#
# COMPACT_ATOMS: atom_id res chain seq x y z
N MET A 1 19.86 -16.66 16.68
CA MET A 1 19.01 -15.83 15.80
C MET A 1 17.54 -16.03 16.19
N LYS A 2 16.72 -14.96 16.20
CA LYS A 2 15.28 -15.10 16.45
C LYS A 2 14.60 -15.65 15.20
N LYS A 3 13.64 -16.55 15.41
CA LYS A 3 12.81 -17.11 14.34
C LYS A 3 11.57 -16.28 14.16
N ILE A 4 11.42 -15.66 12.99
CA ILE A 4 10.27 -14.80 12.68
C ILE A 4 9.49 -15.31 11.46
N LEU A 5 8.18 -15.16 11.50
CA LEU A 5 7.30 -15.61 10.44
C LEU A 5 6.43 -14.47 9.93
N PHE A 6 6.34 -14.35 8.61
CA PHE A 6 5.32 -13.54 7.95
C PHE A 6 4.36 -14.41 7.16
N SER A 7 3.10 -14.02 7.09
CA SER A 7 2.09 -14.72 6.29
C SER A 7 1.33 -13.75 5.41
N ALA A 8 1.15 -14.11 4.13
CA ALA A 8 0.45 -13.32 3.12
C ALA A 8 -0.28 -14.23 2.12
N VAL A 9 -0.94 -13.66 1.12
CA VAL A 9 -1.67 -14.42 0.10
C VAL A 9 -0.73 -14.89 -1.00
N SER A 10 -0.11 -13.96 -1.72
CA SER A 10 0.85 -14.20 -2.81
C SER A 10 1.85 -13.04 -2.85
N LEU A 11 2.79 -13.04 -3.80
CA LEU A 11 3.72 -11.92 -4.05
C LEU A 11 3.56 -11.36 -5.46
N ASP A 12 2.32 -11.07 -5.85
CA ASP A 12 2.01 -10.38 -7.09
C ASP A 12 2.30 -8.87 -7.02
N VAL A 13 1.95 -8.13 -8.08
CA VAL A 13 2.14 -6.68 -8.11
C VAL A 13 1.12 -5.96 -7.24
N GLY A 14 1.59 -5.31 -6.17
CA GLY A 14 0.75 -4.51 -5.29
C GLY A 14 1.56 -3.77 -4.24
N GLY A 15 0.98 -2.73 -3.65
CA GLY A 15 1.64 -1.93 -2.62
C GLY A 15 1.92 -2.71 -1.33
N ILE A 16 1.03 -3.64 -0.95
CA ILE A 16 1.20 -4.50 0.23
C ILE A 16 2.37 -5.47 0.00
N GLU A 17 2.42 -6.08 -1.18
CA GLU A 17 3.43 -7.04 -1.58
C GLU A 17 4.81 -6.37 -1.71
N THR A 18 4.86 -5.16 -2.28
CA THR A 18 6.09 -4.34 -2.33
C THR A 18 6.58 -4.03 -0.92
N ALA A 19 5.70 -3.55 -0.04
CA ALA A 19 6.06 -3.23 1.34
C ALA A 19 6.53 -4.47 2.13
N LEU A 20 5.90 -5.65 1.90
CA LEU A 20 6.32 -6.91 2.52
C LEU A 20 7.72 -7.32 2.08
N VAL A 21 7.99 -7.31 0.77
CA VAL A 21 9.30 -7.69 0.23
C VAL A 21 10.39 -6.75 0.72
N THR A 22 10.14 -5.44 0.72
CA THR A 22 11.07 -4.44 1.27
C THR A 22 11.37 -4.70 2.74
N LEU A 23 10.32 -4.90 3.56
CA LEU A 23 10.47 -5.21 4.99
C LEU A 23 11.28 -6.49 5.23
N MET A 24 10.96 -7.57 4.51
CA MET A 24 11.61 -8.86 4.71
C MET A 24 13.08 -8.84 4.27
N ASN A 25 13.38 -8.20 3.13
CA ASN A 25 14.75 -8.04 2.65
C ASN A 25 15.58 -7.19 3.63
N TYR A 26 14.99 -6.09 4.13
CA TYR A 26 15.63 -5.27 5.15
C TYR A 26 15.95 -6.06 6.43
N LEU A 27 15.00 -6.85 6.94
CA LEU A 27 15.25 -7.71 8.12
C LEU A 27 16.27 -8.80 7.84
N ALA A 28 16.30 -9.38 6.63
CA ALA A 28 17.29 -10.39 6.23
C ALA A 28 18.72 -9.84 6.22
N GLN A 29 18.93 -8.60 5.78
CA GLN A 29 20.23 -7.93 5.77
C GLN A 29 20.81 -7.71 7.18
N LYS A 30 19.96 -7.64 8.21
CA LYS A 30 20.42 -7.47 9.60
C LYS A 30 21.11 -8.70 10.17
N ASN A 31 20.98 -9.87 9.56
CA ASN A 31 21.56 -11.14 10.01
C ASN A 31 21.23 -11.53 11.48
N LYS A 32 20.14 -10.96 12.03
CA LYS A 32 19.65 -11.23 13.39
C LYS A 32 18.49 -12.24 13.42
N TYR A 33 17.86 -12.51 12.25
CA TYR A 33 16.61 -13.22 12.12
C TYR A 33 16.70 -14.42 11.17
N GLU A 34 16.09 -15.54 11.55
CA GLU A 34 15.74 -16.65 10.67
C GLU A 34 14.32 -16.39 10.16
N ILE A 35 14.19 -16.00 8.89
CA ILE A 35 12.92 -15.49 8.34
C ILE A 35 12.21 -16.58 7.55
N THR A 36 10.94 -16.81 7.88
CA THR A 36 10.03 -17.67 7.12
C THR A 36 8.86 -16.86 6.60
N LEU A 37 8.60 -16.95 5.31
CA LEU A 37 7.38 -16.46 4.67
C LEU A 37 6.47 -17.64 4.36
N ILE A 38 5.21 -17.58 4.81
CA ILE A 38 4.17 -18.54 4.43
C ILE A 38 3.14 -17.82 3.56
N LEU A 39 3.01 -18.29 2.33
CA LEU A 39 2.03 -17.79 1.36
C LEU A 39 0.85 -18.76 1.25
N GLU A 40 -0.35 -18.25 0.99
CA GLU A 40 -1.48 -19.10 0.61
C GLU A 40 -1.25 -19.75 -0.74
N LYS A 41 -0.62 -19.00 -1.66
CA LYS A 41 -0.17 -19.45 -2.96
C LYS A 41 1.26 -18.99 -3.18
N LYS A 42 2.18 -19.93 -3.38
CA LYS A 42 3.58 -19.62 -3.66
C LYS A 42 3.76 -19.18 -5.10
N GLU A 43 3.18 -18.02 -5.43
CA GLU A 43 3.20 -17.41 -6.76
C GLU A 43 3.42 -15.90 -6.66
N GLY A 44 3.72 -15.28 -7.80
CA GLY A 44 3.90 -13.83 -7.95
C GLY A 44 5.31 -13.44 -8.36
N ILE A 45 5.39 -12.34 -9.12
CA ILE A 45 6.65 -11.88 -9.74
C ILE A 45 7.66 -11.41 -8.70
N PHE A 46 7.23 -10.98 -7.52
CA PHE A 46 8.12 -10.52 -6.45
C PHE A 46 8.81 -11.64 -5.66
N LEU A 47 8.45 -12.91 -5.89
CA LEU A 47 9.21 -14.05 -5.33
C LEU A 47 10.71 -13.97 -5.67
N LYS A 48 11.03 -13.52 -6.90
CA LYS A 48 12.41 -13.37 -7.38
C LYS A 48 13.16 -12.21 -6.73
N ARG A 49 12.46 -11.30 -6.05
CA ARG A 49 13.06 -10.15 -5.35
C ARG A 49 13.38 -10.44 -3.89
N LEU A 50 12.92 -11.58 -3.36
CA LEU A 50 13.21 -11.96 -1.98
C LEU A 50 14.68 -12.33 -1.82
N ASN A 51 15.27 -11.93 -0.69
CA ASN A 51 16.60 -12.38 -0.28
C ASN A 51 16.63 -13.91 -0.17
N ASN A 52 17.68 -14.54 -0.68
CA ASN A 52 17.83 -16.01 -0.73
C ASN A 52 17.82 -16.67 0.65
N ASN A 53 18.10 -15.93 1.72
CA ASN A 53 18.08 -16.44 3.10
C ASN A 53 16.65 -16.54 3.67
N ILE A 54 15.62 -16.07 2.94
CA ILE A 54 14.22 -16.13 3.36
C ILE A 54 13.63 -17.48 2.94
N LYS A 55 13.18 -18.26 3.92
CA LYS A 55 12.50 -19.53 3.65
C LYS A 55 11.06 -19.28 3.23
N VAL A 56 10.67 -19.69 2.01
CA VAL A 56 9.30 -19.55 1.50
C VAL A 56 8.58 -20.89 1.53
N LEU A 57 7.47 -20.94 2.24
CA LEU A 57 6.57 -22.08 2.38
C LEU A 57 5.18 -21.74 1.85
N GLU A 58 4.34 -22.77 1.66
CA GLU A 58 2.96 -22.63 1.25
C GLU A 58 2.00 -23.20 2.28
N TYR A 59 0.88 -22.50 2.50
CA TYR A 59 -0.26 -22.97 3.26
C TYR A 59 -1.55 -22.60 2.53
N THR A 60 -1.98 -23.47 1.61
CA THR A 60 -3.19 -23.28 0.81
C THR A 60 -4.40 -23.89 1.50
N PRO A 61 -5.42 -23.10 1.86
CA PRO A 61 -6.69 -23.63 2.34
C PRO A 61 -7.36 -24.45 1.24
N ASN A 62 -8.18 -25.40 1.65
CA ASN A 62 -9.01 -26.16 0.71
C ASN A 62 -10.20 -25.29 0.26
N ASP A 63 -10.50 -25.29 -1.03
CA ASP A 63 -11.55 -24.50 -1.68
C ASP A 63 -12.71 -25.35 -2.23
N ASN A 64 -12.80 -26.62 -1.82
CA ASN A 64 -13.86 -27.54 -2.25
C ASN A 64 -15.24 -26.88 -2.17
N LYS A 65 -16.03 -27.01 -3.23
CA LYS A 65 -17.38 -26.41 -3.33
C LYS A 65 -18.34 -26.94 -2.28
N ILE A 66 -18.17 -28.19 -1.84
CA ILE A 66 -19.00 -28.83 -0.81
C ILE A 66 -18.54 -28.32 0.56
N VAL A 67 -19.33 -27.45 1.17
CA VAL A 67 -19.00 -26.74 2.41
C VAL A 67 -18.59 -27.66 3.59
N PRO A 68 -19.31 -28.76 3.92
CA PRO A 68 -18.89 -29.66 4.99
C PRO A 68 -17.50 -30.28 4.75
N ILE A 69 -17.25 -30.77 3.52
CA ILE A 69 -15.97 -31.36 3.12
C ILE A 69 -14.87 -30.35 3.24
N ARG A 70 -15.07 -29.14 2.69
CA ARG A 70 -14.13 -28.02 2.79
C ARG A 70 -13.77 -27.71 4.25
N LYS A 71 -14.76 -27.62 5.13
CA LYS A 71 -14.55 -27.35 6.56
C LYS A 71 -13.73 -28.46 7.22
N LEU A 72 -14.05 -29.72 6.96
CA LEU A 72 -13.33 -30.87 7.52
C LEU A 72 -11.87 -30.89 7.07
N ILE A 73 -11.61 -30.76 5.76
CA ILE A 73 -10.24 -30.74 5.22
C ILE A 73 -9.45 -29.57 5.80
N ASN A 74 -10.05 -28.37 5.89
CA ASN A 74 -9.38 -27.21 6.47
C ASN A 74 -9.09 -27.41 7.98
N LEU A 75 -9.96 -28.07 8.73
CA LEU A 75 -9.70 -28.41 10.12
C LEU A 75 -8.50 -29.36 10.25
N ILE A 76 -8.43 -30.38 9.40
CA ILE A 76 -7.27 -31.31 9.36
C ILE A 76 -5.99 -30.55 9.03
N LYS A 77 -5.98 -29.72 7.97
CA LYS A 77 -4.82 -28.89 7.60
C LYS A 77 -4.39 -27.96 8.74
N GLN A 78 -5.34 -27.34 9.45
CA GLN A 78 -5.07 -26.50 10.61
C GLN A 78 -4.42 -27.26 11.76
N ASN A 79 -4.88 -28.49 12.04
CA ASN A 79 -4.30 -29.32 13.08
C ASN A 79 -2.87 -29.77 12.72
N ILE A 80 -2.63 -30.19 11.47
CA ILE A 80 -1.30 -30.52 10.98
C ILE A 80 -0.36 -29.30 11.11
N PHE A 81 -0.84 -28.10 10.71
CA PHE A 81 -0.07 -26.88 10.86
C PHE A 81 0.29 -26.59 12.31
N LYS A 82 -0.66 -26.72 13.24
CA LYS A 82 -0.43 -26.51 14.68
C LYS A 82 0.59 -27.52 15.23
N ILE A 83 0.49 -28.81 14.87
CA ILE A 83 1.47 -29.82 15.31
C ILE A 83 2.87 -29.41 14.88
N LYS A 84 3.03 -28.91 13.66
CA LYS A 84 4.33 -28.60 13.08
C LYS A 84 4.91 -27.26 13.57
N TYR A 85 4.07 -26.23 13.74
CA TYR A 85 4.53 -24.84 13.86
C TYR A 85 4.01 -24.09 15.11
N LYS A 86 3.12 -24.66 15.93
CA LYS A 86 2.54 -23.96 17.09
C LYS A 86 3.63 -23.45 18.04
N ASN A 87 3.67 -22.12 18.24
CA ASN A 87 4.60 -21.44 19.14
C ASN A 87 6.10 -21.74 18.86
N LYS A 88 6.46 -22.03 17.61
CA LYS A 88 7.85 -22.32 17.22
C LYS A 88 8.61 -21.10 16.70
N PHE A 89 7.95 -19.96 16.64
CA PHE A 89 8.54 -18.70 16.24
C PHE A 89 8.49 -17.71 17.40
N ASP A 90 9.52 -16.86 17.48
CA ASP A 90 9.62 -15.79 18.47
C ASP A 90 8.64 -14.66 18.15
N PHE A 91 8.39 -14.44 16.85
CA PHE A 91 7.44 -13.45 16.36
C PHE A 91 6.73 -13.99 15.10
N SER A 92 5.48 -13.60 14.92
CA SER A 92 4.72 -13.90 13.69
C SER A 92 3.80 -12.77 13.29
N CYS A 93 3.61 -12.57 11.99
CA CYS A 93 2.82 -11.49 11.43
C CYS A 93 1.87 -11.97 10.33
N ALA A 94 0.59 -11.69 10.47
CA ALA A 94 -0.38 -11.72 9.37
C ALA A 94 -0.28 -10.40 8.61
N TYR A 95 0.48 -10.40 7.51
CA TYR A 95 0.73 -9.18 6.74
C TYR A 95 -0.41 -8.87 5.77
N ALA A 96 -1.10 -9.86 5.24
CA ALA A 96 -2.35 -9.68 4.48
C ALA A 96 -3.54 -9.64 5.44
N THR A 97 -3.93 -8.46 5.91
CA THR A 97 -5.01 -8.24 6.89
C THR A 97 -6.30 -8.96 6.54
N TYR A 98 -6.67 -8.96 5.26
CA TYR A 98 -7.92 -9.51 4.72
C TYR A 98 -7.93 -11.04 4.64
N SER A 99 -6.79 -11.69 4.84
CA SER A 99 -6.66 -13.15 4.74
C SER A 99 -6.91 -13.85 6.07
N LYS A 100 -7.99 -14.62 6.15
CA LYS A 100 -8.26 -15.50 7.30
C LYS A 100 -7.22 -16.62 7.46
N PRO A 101 -6.71 -17.27 6.37
CA PRO A 101 -5.61 -18.22 6.46
C PRO A 101 -4.32 -17.61 6.98
N ALA A 102 -3.91 -16.43 6.47
CA ALA A 102 -2.71 -15.75 6.97
C ALA A 102 -2.86 -15.37 8.45
N SER A 103 -4.05 -14.91 8.86
CA SER A 103 -4.38 -14.64 10.26
C SER A 103 -4.26 -15.90 11.13
N PHE A 104 -4.76 -17.05 10.67
CA PHE A 104 -4.64 -18.34 11.38
C PHE A 104 -3.17 -18.76 11.52
N VAL A 105 -2.39 -18.69 10.44
CA VAL A 105 -0.97 -19.03 10.41
C VAL A 105 -0.21 -18.21 11.46
N ALA A 106 -0.33 -16.90 11.44
CA ALA A 106 0.38 -16.02 12.35
C ALA A 106 0.01 -16.28 13.82
N ARG A 107 -1.28 -16.34 14.15
CA ARG A 107 -1.75 -16.60 15.53
C ARG A 107 -1.35 -17.97 16.07
N SER A 108 -1.16 -18.95 15.19
CA SER A 108 -0.75 -20.29 15.60
C SER A 108 0.76 -20.39 15.78
N ALA A 109 1.55 -19.66 15.00
CA ALA A 109 2.99 -19.80 14.93
C ALA A 109 3.75 -19.19 16.12
N SER A 110 3.22 -18.10 16.73
CA SER A 110 3.86 -17.43 17.86
C SER A 110 2.83 -16.88 18.85
N LYS A 111 3.22 -16.81 20.12
CA LYS A 111 2.50 -16.04 21.16
C LYS A 111 2.65 -14.54 20.94
N ASN A 112 3.80 -14.09 20.42
CA ASN A 112 4.02 -12.70 19.98
C ASN A 112 3.54 -12.57 18.53
N SER A 113 2.22 -12.60 18.32
CA SER A 113 1.60 -12.50 17.01
C SER A 113 1.12 -11.09 16.69
N CYS A 114 1.21 -10.70 15.42
CA CYS A 114 0.84 -9.39 14.92
C CYS A 114 -0.16 -9.51 13.75
N LEU A 115 -1.18 -8.64 13.75
CA LEU A 115 -2.04 -8.36 12.60
C LEU A 115 -1.60 -7.02 12.01
N TRP A 116 -1.24 -6.99 10.72
CA TRP A 116 -0.78 -5.77 10.07
C TRP A 116 -1.86 -5.21 9.14
N VAL A 117 -2.31 -3.98 9.41
CA VAL A 117 -3.48 -3.34 8.77
C VAL A 117 -3.00 -2.33 7.75
N HIS A 118 -3.23 -2.62 6.46
CA HIS A 118 -2.69 -1.88 5.31
C HIS A 118 -3.68 -0.96 4.60
N SER A 119 -4.93 -0.90 5.05
CA SER A 119 -5.97 -0.10 4.39
C SER A 119 -6.89 0.58 5.39
N GLU A 120 -7.54 1.63 4.97
CA GLU A 120 -8.64 2.23 5.70
C GLU A 120 -9.93 1.47 5.38
N TYR A 121 -10.18 0.40 6.13
CA TYR A 121 -11.29 -0.53 5.90
C TYR A 121 -12.68 0.07 6.18
N MET A 122 -12.80 1.14 7.00
CA MET A 122 -14.09 1.76 7.26
C MET A 122 -14.64 2.38 5.97
N GLN A 123 -13.82 3.15 5.24
CA GLN A 123 -14.22 3.72 3.96
C GLN A 123 -14.37 2.64 2.88
N MET A 124 -13.50 1.62 2.88
CA MET A 124 -13.62 0.47 1.99
C MET A 124 -14.98 -0.23 2.12
N PHE A 125 -15.55 -0.24 3.32
CA PHE A 125 -16.90 -0.79 3.57
C PHE A 125 -18.01 0.26 3.46
N GLY A 126 -17.77 1.42 2.86
CA GLY A 126 -18.75 2.49 2.69
C GLY A 126 -19.20 3.10 4.01
N ASN A 127 -18.28 3.25 4.97
CA ASN A 127 -18.53 3.74 6.33
C ASN A 127 -19.52 2.87 7.15
N ASN A 128 -19.68 1.61 6.78
CA ASN A 128 -20.54 0.67 7.48
C ASN A 128 -19.79 0.06 8.69
N LYS A 129 -20.14 0.55 9.88
CA LYS A 129 -19.53 0.12 11.15
C LYS A 129 -19.73 -1.37 11.43
N GLU A 130 -20.88 -1.95 11.09
CA GLU A 130 -21.15 -3.37 11.34
C GLU A 130 -20.27 -4.27 10.47
N LYS A 131 -20.13 -3.94 9.17
CA LYS A 131 -19.21 -4.65 8.26
C LYS A 131 -17.77 -4.54 8.74
N TYR A 132 -17.36 -3.37 9.23
CA TYR A 132 -16.03 -3.14 9.78
C TYR A 132 -15.75 -4.02 11.01
N ILE A 133 -16.67 -4.03 11.98
CA ILE A 133 -16.56 -4.87 13.18
C ILE A 133 -16.56 -6.36 12.79
N LYS A 134 -17.45 -6.78 11.89
CA LYS A 134 -17.51 -8.15 11.39
C LYS A 134 -16.18 -8.57 10.76
N PHE A 135 -15.57 -7.73 9.94
CA PHE A 135 -14.28 -7.99 9.30
C PHE A 135 -13.18 -8.29 10.34
N PHE A 136 -13.00 -7.42 11.34
CA PHE A 136 -11.98 -7.63 12.36
C PHE A 136 -12.27 -8.82 13.28
N ASN A 137 -13.54 -9.15 13.50
CA ASN A 137 -13.94 -10.37 14.20
C ASN A 137 -13.61 -11.62 13.36
N GLU A 138 -13.85 -11.61 12.07
CA GLU A 138 -13.56 -12.72 11.17
C GLU A 138 -12.07 -13.04 11.05
N VAL A 139 -11.21 -12.03 11.01
CA VAL A 139 -9.75 -12.21 11.07
C VAL A 139 -9.24 -12.43 12.50
N LYS A 140 -10.16 -12.43 13.49
CA LYS A 140 -9.89 -12.68 14.90
C LYS A 140 -8.87 -11.71 15.51
N ALA A 141 -9.03 -10.42 15.25
CA ALA A 141 -8.13 -9.38 15.70
C ALA A 141 -7.85 -9.43 17.22
N LYS A 142 -8.85 -9.79 18.04
CA LYS A 142 -8.72 -9.92 19.50
C LYS A 142 -7.72 -10.99 19.93
N GLU A 143 -7.46 -12.01 19.11
CA GLU A 143 -6.54 -13.11 19.45
C GLU A 143 -5.06 -12.76 19.20
N PHE A 144 -4.77 -11.65 18.52
CA PHE A 144 -3.41 -11.19 18.30
C PHE A 144 -2.85 -10.49 19.55
N LYS A 145 -1.53 -10.57 19.73
CA LYS A 145 -0.80 -9.82 20.77
C LYS A 145 -0.68 -8.35 20.40
N ASN A 146 -0.46 -8.06 19.12
CA ASN A 146 -0.29 -6.71 18.58
C ASN A 146 -1.13 -6.53 17.31
N ILE A 147 -1.59 -5.28 17.06
CA ILE A 147 -2.24 -4.85 15.84
C ILE A 147 -1.50 -3.62 15.35
N VAL A 148 -0.86 -3.72 14.20
CA VAL A 148 -0.09 -2.63 13.59
C VAL A 148 -0.91 -2.00 12.49
N PHE A 149 -0.98 -0.68 12.49
CA PHE A 149 -1.58 0.15 11.44
C PHE A 149 -0.48 0.90 10.71
N VAL A 150 -0.60 1.01 9.38
CA VAL A 150 0.34 1.78 8.56
C VAL A 150 0.07 3.28 8.57
N SER A 151 -1.05 3.73 9.17
CA SER A 151 -1.40 5.16 9.31
C SER A 151 -2.08 5.45 10.65
N GLU A 152 -1.94 6.70 11.11
CA GLU A 152 -2.63 7.18 12.30
C GLU A 152 -4.15 7.22 12.08
N ASN A 153 -4.58 7.66 10.89
CA ASN A 153 -5.99 7.74 10.56
C ASN A 153 -6.69 6.39 10.72
N ALA A 154 -6.14 5.32 10.12
CA ALA A 154 -6.72 3.98 10.22
C ALA A 154 -6.74 3.47 11.66
N LYS A 155 -5.67 3.74 12.45
CA LYS A 155 -5.62 3.40 13.87
C LYS A 155 -6.70 4.14 14.67
N ASN A 156 -6.83 5.45 14.48
CA ASN A 156 -7.80 6.27 15.20
C ASN A 156 -9.25 5.84 14.94
N ILE A 157 -9.56 5.47 13.69
CA ILE A 157 -10.87 4.90 13.32
C ILE A 157 -11.11 3.58 14.05
N PHE A 158 -10.10 2.71 14.10
CA PHE A 158 -10.19 1.44 14.81
C PHE A 158 -10.41 1.66 16.31
N ASP A 159 -9.59 2.49 16.96
CA ASP A 159 -9.67 2.76 18.40
C ASP A 159 -11.02 3.38 18.77
N LYS A 160 -11.53 4.32 17.95
CA LYS A 160 -12.87 4.90 18.13
C LYS A 160 -13.97 3.86 17.98
N THR A 161 -13.84 2.96 16.99
CA THR A 161 -14.86 1.94 16.72
C THR A 161 -14.95 0.90 17.83
N PHE A 162 -13.80 0.52 18.40
CA PHE A 162 -13.68 -0.46 19.48
C PHE A 162 -13.44 0.19 20.87
N SER A 163 -13.86 1.44 21.07
CA SER A 163 -13.63 2.22 22.30
C SER A 163 -14.06 1.52 23.59
N ASN A 164 -15.05 0.63 23.52
CA ASN A 164 -15.53 -0.15 24.65
C ASN A 164 -14.63 -1.37 24.99
N ASP A 165 -13.58 -1.66 24.19
CA ASP A 165 -12.66 -2.77 24.42
C ASP A 165 -11.23 -2.24 24.67
N SER A 166 -10.98 -1.78 25.89
CA SER A 166 -9.69 -1.21 26.28
C SER A 166 -8.52 -2.20 26.10
N ASN A 167 -8.77 -3.51 26.26
CA ASN A 167 -7.76 -4.54 26.04
C ASN A 167 -7.36 -4.67 24.58
N LEU A 168 -8.31 -4.48 23.67
CA LEU A 168 -8.04 -4.49 22.22
C LEU A 168 -7.25 -3.24 21.79
N ILE A 169 -7.65 -2.06 22.29
CA ILE A 169 -6.99 -0.78 21.97
C ILE A 169 -5.53 -0.75 22.44
N LYS A 170 -5.24 -1.29 23.62
CA LYS A 170 -3.85 -1.37 24.14
C LYS A 170 -2.89 -2.15 23.23
N LYS A 171 -3.40 -2.95 22.33
CA LYS A 171 -2.61 -3.74 21.36
C LYS A 171 -2.27 -2.98 20.07
N THR A 172 -2.92 -1.83 19.84
CA THR A 172 -2.73 -1.07 18.59
C THR A 172 -1.41 -0.30 18.58
N ARG A 173 -0.74 -0.28 17.42
CA ARG A 173 0.54 0.39 17.17
C ARG A 173 0.51 1.06 15.81
N ILE A 174 1.36 2.05 15.60
CA ILE A 174 1.59 2.68 14.29
C ILE A 174 3.01 2.36 13.85
N ILE A 175 3.14 1.67 12.73
CA ILE A 175 4.42 1.43 12.05
C ILE A 175 4.19 1.64 10.57
N HIS A 176 4.73 2.72 10.02
CA HIS A 176 4.65 3.01 8.58
C HIS A 176 5.48 2.02 7.78
N ASN A 177 5.28 2.00 6.46
CA ASN A 177 6.04 1.14 5.57
C ASN A 177 7.51 1.57 5.49
N LEU A 178 8.43 0.62 5.51
CA LEU A 178 9.84 0.86 5.18
C LEU A 178 9.99 1.20 3.70
N MET A 179 11.04 1.95 3.38
CA MET A 179 11.41 2.31 2.03
C MET A 179 12.82 1.81 1.69
N ASP A 180 12.97 1.17 0.53
CA ASP A 180 14.27 0.88 -0.06
C ASP A 180 14.72 2.10 -0.89
N ALA A 181 15.24 3.11 -0.19
CA ALA A 181 15.63 4.37 -0.81
C ALA A 181 16.78 4.20 -1.81
N GLU A 182 17.71 3.29 -1.55
CA GLU A 182 18.86 3.05 -2.43
C GLU A 182 18.43 2.42 -3.75
N GLU A 183 17.55 1.41 -3.70
CA GLU A 183 16.95 0.82 -4.91
C GLU A 183 16.19 1.87 -5.73
N ILE A 184 15.37 2.71 -5.07
CA ILE A 184 14.58 3.76 -5.74
C ILE A 184 15.50 4.77 -6.41
N LEU A 185 16.50 5.30 -5.69
CA LEU A 185 17.45 6.27 -6.22
C LEU A 185 18.29 5.72 -7.37
N GLN A 186 18.71 4.45 -7.29
CA GLN A 186 19.44 3.79 -8.36
C GLN A 186 18.55 3.64 -9.61
N LYS A 187 17.36 3.07 -9.45
CA LYS A 187 16.42 2.81 -10.55
C LYS A 187 15.88 4.10 -11.18
N SER A 188 15.80 5.19 -10.45
CA SER A 188 15.35 6.48 -11.00
C SER A 188 16.33 7.11 -12.00
N LYS A 189 17.58 6.61 -12.06
CA LYS A 189 18.61 7.09 -13.01
C LYS A 189 18.49 6.44 -14.39
N GLU A 190 17.68 5.40 -14.54
CA GLU A 190 17.42 4.79 -15.83
C GLU A 190 16.68 5.77 -16.74
N SER A 191 16.90 5.68 -18.04
CA SER A 191 16.23 6.55 -19.03
C SER A 191 14.79 6.06 -19.29
N VAL A 192 13.87 6.99 -19.46
CA VAL A 192 12.56 6.72 -20.02
C VAL A 192 12.73 6.50 -21.52
N GLN A 193 12.33 5.34 -22.02
CA GLN A 193 12.55 4.98 -23.44
C GLN A 193 11.33 5.24 -24.33
N ASP A 194 10.15 5.31 -23.75
CA ASP A 194 8.89 5.43 -24.47
C ASP A 194 8.29 6.85 -24.42
N TYR A 195 9.01 7.80 -23.82
CA TYR A 195 8.60 9.18 -23.77
C TYR A 195 9.77 10.14 -23.50
N ASN A 196 9.80 11.26 -24.22
CA ASN A 196 10.74 12.36 -23.97
C ASN A 196 10.06 13.49 -23.18
N LYS A 197 10.78 14.10 -22.23
CA LYS A 197 10.26 15.26 -21.50
C LYS A 197 10.10 16.44 -22.46
N GLU A 198 8.90 16.96 -22.54
CA GLU A 198 8.55 18.19 -23.25
C GLU A 198 8.41 19.36 -22.24
N ASN A 199 8.40 20.59 -22.73
CA ASN A 199 8.15 21.78 -21.90
C ASN A 199 6.64 21.95 -21.66
N ILE A 200 6.03 20.91 -21.10
CA ILE A 200 4.59 20.84 -20.77
C ILE A 200 4.49 20.35 -19.33
N TYR A 201 3.67 21.01 -18.51
CA TYR A 201 3.45 20.58 -17.13
C TYR A 201 2.87 19.16 -17.09
N THR A 202 3.61 18.25 -16.50
CA THR A 202 3.33 16.81 -16.55
C THR A 202 2.96 16.28 -15.16
N PHE A 203 1.75 15.79 -15.01
CA PHE A 203 1.27 15.07 -13.84
C PHE A 203 1.58 13.58 -13.98
N LEU A 204 2.03 12.93 -12.91
CA LEU A 204 2.24 11.49 -12.85
C LEU A 204 1.24 10.84 -11.90
N ASN A 205 0.53 9.83 -12.35
CA ASN A 205 -0.22 8.93 -11.48
C ASN A 205 0.37 7.51 -11.58
N VAL A 206 0.68 6.92 -10.43
CA VAL A 206 1.19 5.55 -10.36
C VAL A 206 0.28 4.73 -9.46
N GLY A 207 -0.36 3.71 -10.04
CA GLY A 207 -1.27 2.87 -9.27
C GLY A 207 -2.13 1.93 -10.10
N ARG A 208 -2.97 1.15 -9.41
CA ARG A 208 -3.96 0.29 -10.08
C ARG A 208 -5.08 1.15 -10.67
N HIS A 209 -5.59 0.74 -11.81
CA HIS A 209 -6.75 1.38 -12.43
C HIS A 209 -8.05 0.74 -11.89
N THR A 210 -8.45 1.20 -10.72
CA THR A 210 -9.63 0.75 -9.97
C THR A 210 -10.48 1.97 -9.56
N GLU A 211 -11.79 1.87 -9.69
CA GLU A 211 -12.68 2.99 -9.37
C GLU A 211 -13.05 3.03 -7.88
N GLU A 212 -12.97 1.91 -7.19
CA GLU A 212 -13.35 1.79 -5.80
C GLU A 212 -12.40 2.58 -4.88
N ASP A 213 -11.09 2.50 -5.11
CA ASP A 213 -10.05 3.12 -4.28
C ASP A 213 -9.33 4.27 -4.99
N LYS A 214 -8.94 4.14 -6.26
CA LYS A 214 -8.09 5.13 -6.96
C LYS A 214 -8.87 6.26 -7.62
N LYS A 215 -10.13 6.03 -8.01
CA LYS A 215 -11.06 7.06 -8.52
C LYS A 215 -10.49 7.90 -9.67
N LEU A 216 -9.85 7.26 -10.67
CA LEU A 216 -9.27 7.99 -11.80
C LEU A 216 -10.31 8.75 -12.64
N THR A 217 -11.60 8.41 -12.52
CA THR A 217 -12.68 9.23 -13.12
C THR A 217 -12.66 10.68 -12.62
N ARG A 218 -12.23 10.93 -11.36
CA ARG A 218 -12.06 12.30 -10.84
C ARG A 218 -10.95 13.05 -11.57
N LEU A 219 -9.81 12.38 -11.77
CA LEU A 219 -8.65 12.93 -12.47
C LEU A 219 -9.00 13.29 -13.94
N ILE A 220 -9.64 12.35 -14.66
CA ILE A 220 -10.04 12.54 -16.04
C ILE A 220 -11.06 13.67 -16.18
N LYS A 221 -12.04 13.77 -15.26
CA LYS A 221 -13.00 14.88 -15.25
C LYS A 221 -12.36 16.23 -14.91
N ALA A 222 -11.37 16.26 -14.01
CA ALA A 222 -10.60 17.47 -13.73
C ALA A 222 -9.76 17.90 -14.93
N ALA A 223 -9.14 16.93 -15.63
CA ALA A 223 -8.41 17.18 -16.86
C ALA A 223 -9.28 17.73 -17.99
N LYS A 224 -10.55 17.25 -18.12
CA LYS A 224 -11.52 17.85 -19.07
C LYS A 224 -11.70 19.34 -18.81
N LYS A 225 -11.88 19.77 -17.54
CA LYS A 225 -12.03 21.20 -17.19
C LYS A 225 -10.78 22.01 -17.53
N LEU A 226 -9.56 21.45 -17.31
CA LEU A 226 -8.31 22.11 -17.70
C LEU A 226 -8.22 22.28 -19.23
N ASN A 227 -8.70 21.30 -19.99
CA ASN A 227 -8.73 21.37 -21.45
C ASN A 227 -9.76 22.40 -21.96
N GLU A 228 -10.90 22.51 -21.31
CA GLU A 228 -11.91 23.56 -21.57
C GLU A 228 -11.31 24.95 -21.32
N ASP A 229 -10.45 25.10 -20.32
CA ASP A 229 -9.67 26.33 -20.04
C ASP A 229 -8.48 26.53 -21.01
N LYS A 230 -8.26 25.61 -21.96
CA LYS A 230 -7.16 25.64 -22.95
C LYS A 230 -5.75 25.62 -22.30
N LEU A 231 -5.63 25.03 -21.12
CA LEU A 231 -4.33 24.87 -20.45
C LEU A 231 -3.49 23.78 -21.13
N ASN A 232 -2.18 23.99 -21.14
CA ASN A 232 -1.24 23.02 -21.68
C ASN A 232 -0.71 22.14 -20.56
N PHE A 233 -1.06 20.84 -20.60
CA PHE A 233 -0.69 19.88 -19.59
C PHE A 233 -0.60 18.46 -20.17
N ARG A 234 0.02 17.57 -19.43
CA ARG A 234 0.06 16.12 -19.70
C ARG A 234 -0.17 15.33 -18.41
N ILE A 235 -0.77 14.15 -18.54
CA ILE A 235 -0.97 13.21 -17.44
C ILE A 235 -0.44 11.86 -17.88
N PHE A 236 0.53 11.33 -17.12
CA PHE A 236 0.99 9.96 -17.26
C PHE A 236 0.25 9.05 -16.28
N LEU A 237 -0.35 7.99 -16.79
CA LEU A 237 -1.00 6.94 -16.02
C LEU A 237 -0.15 5.67 -16.09
N VAL A 238 0.67 5.45 -15.05
CA VAL A 238 1.50 4.25 -14.90
C VAL A 238 0.76 3.23 -14.06
N GLY A 239 0.39 2.12 -14.69
CA GLY A 239 -0.36 1.04 -14.07
C GLY A 239 -1.40 0.44 -14.99
N SER A 240 -2.22 -0.44 -14.45
CA SER A 240 -3.39 -1.01 -15.13
C SER A 240 -4.36 -1.59 -14.11
N GLY A 241 -5.55 -1.95 -14.55
CA GLY A 241 -6.56 -2.57 -13.70
C GLY A 241 -7.84 -2.88 -14.48
N ASN A 242 -8.86 -3.33 -13.75
CA ASN A 242 -10.15 -3.71 -14.32
C ASN A 242 -10.91 -2.54 -14.98
N LYS A 243 -10.52 -1.30 -14.69
CA LYS A 243 -11.13 -0.06 -15.24
C LYS A 243 -10.30 0.60 -16.34
N THR A 244 -9.18 0.00 -16.77
CA THR A 244 -8.29 0.63 -17.76
C THR A 244 -9.03 0.99 -19.06
N GLU A 245 -9.80 0.06 -19.61
CA GLU A 245 -10.48 0.27 -20.89
C GLU A 245 -11.64 1.28 -20.75
N GLU A 246 -12.35 1.27 -19.63
CA GLU A 246 -13.37 2.27 -19.32
C GLU A 246 -12.78 3.69 -19.24
N TYR A 247 -11.61 3.83 -18.62
CA TYR A 247 -10.90 5.12 -18.56
C TYR A 247 -10.41 5.60 -19.93
N LYS A 248 -9.88 4.69 -20.77
CA LYS A 248 -9.50 5.02 -22.15
C LYS A 248 -10.70 5.50 -22.97
N GLN A 249 -11.85 4.83 -22.84
CA GLN A 249 -13.07 5.25 -23.51
C GLN A 249 -13.50 6.66 -23.06
N MET A 250 -13.47 6.92 -21.76
CA MET A 250 -13.78 8.23 -21.19
C MET A 250 -12.83 9.34 -21.67
N VAL A 251 -11.52 9.02 -21.77
CA VAL A 251 -10.51 9.95 -22.31
C VAL A 251 -10.81 10.30 -23.76
N LYS A 252 -11.19 9.31 -24.59
CA LYS A 252 -11.59 9.50 -25.97
C LYS A 252 -12.86 10.34 -26.11
N GLU A 253 -13.88 10.06 -25.29
CA GLU A 253 -15.13 10.82 -25.27
C GLU A 253 -14.92 12.31 -24.92
N TYR A 254 -13.89 12.62 -24.14
CA TYR A 254 -13.54 13.98 -23.76
C TYR A 254 -12.48 14.63 -24.67
N GLY A 255 -11.98 13.92 -25.71
CA GLY A 255 -10.95 14.42 -26.63
C GLY A 255 -9.65 14.76 -25.90
N LEU A 256 -9.18 13.84 -25.04
CA LEU A 256 -7.99 14.04 -24.20
C LEU A 256 -6.86 13.02 -24.53
N GLU A 257 -6.92 12.32 -25.67
CA GLU A 257 -5.98 11.27 -26.02
C GLU A 257 -4.54 11.76 -26.18
N ASP A 258 -4.36 13.01 -26.59
CA ASP A 258 -3.06 13.70 -26.68
C ASP A 258 -2.52 14.19 -25.33
N LYS A 259 -3.37 14.27 -24.28
CA LYS A 259 -3.04 14.81 -22.98
C LYS A 259 -2.92 13.74 -21.87
N ILE A 260 -3.68 12.67 -21.96
CA ILE A 260 -3.67 11.57 -20.98
C ILE A 260 -3.09 10.31 -21.60
N ILE A 261 -1.87 9.98 -21.20
CA ILE A 261 -1.08 8.89 -21.76
C ILE A 261 -1.09 7.68 -20.83
N PHE A 262 -1.66 6.57 -21.30
CA PHE A 262 -1.67 5.29 -20.60
C PHE A 262 -0.35 4.54 -20.87
N LEU A 263 0.56 4.55 -19.92
CA LEU A 263 1.88 3.93 -20.04
C LEU A 263 1.88 2.43 -19.70
N GLY A 264 0.75 1.91 -19.19
CA GLY A 264 0.65 0.52 -18.77
C GLY A 264 1.46 0.22 -17.50
N LYS A 265 1.59 -1.06 -17.15
CA LYS A 265 2.41 -1.51 -16.03
C LYS A 265 3.89 -1.34 -16.36
N LYS A 266 4.64 -0.72 -15.47
CA LYS A 266 6.10 -0.61 -15.54
C LYS A 266 6.75 -1.41 -14.42
N GLN A 267 7.80 -2.16 -14.73
CA GLN A 267 8.63 -2.84 -13.71
C GLN A 267 9.43 -1.83 -12.90
N ASN A 268 9.90 -0.77 -13.56
CA ASN A 268 10.56 0.37 -12.95
C ASN A 268 9.77 1.66 -13.28
N PRO A 269 8.95 2.18 -12.35
CA PRO A 269 8.21 3.41 -12.56
C PRO A 269 9.05 4.67 -12.25
N TYR A 270 10.17 4.56 -11.54
CA TYR A 270 10.90 5.69 -10.96
C TYR A 270 11.48 6.69 -11.97
N PRO A 271 11.91 6.32 -13.20
CA PRO A 271 12.31 7.29 -14.19
C PRO A 271 11.20 8.29 -14.56
N TYR A 272 9.92 7.86 -14.48
CA TYR A 272 8.79 8.75 -14.76
C TYR A 272 8.61 9.83 -13.68
N PHE A 273 9.04 9.57 -12.43
CA PHE A 273 9.05 10.58 -11.37
C PHE A 273 10.04 11.72 -11.68
N LYS A 274 11.12 11.43 -12.41
CA LYS A 274 12.14 12.41 -12.80
C LYS A 274 11.72 13.32 -13.95
N ILE A 275 10.81 12.86 -14.80
CA ILE A 275 10.34 13.65 -15.94
C ILE A 275 8.99 14.32 -15.68
N ALA A 276 8.29 13.98 -14.62
CA ALA A 276 7.07 14.63 -14.18
C ALA A 276 7.37 15.88 -13.34
N ASP A 277 6.39 16.77 -13.24
CA ASP A 277 6.44 18.01 -12.45
C ASP A 277 5.66 17.86 -11.13
N SER A 278 4.71 16.94 -11.05
CA SER A 278 4.06 16.54 -9.80
C SER A 278 3.44 15.14 -9.86
N LEU A 279 3.43 14.46 -8.71
CA LEU A 279 2.61 13.26 -8.49
C LEU A 279 1.17 13.70 -8.24
N ILE A 280 0.19 12.98 -8.83
CA ILE A 280 -1.23 13.24 -8.57
C ILE A 280 -1.96 11.96 -8.15
N LEU A 281 -2.67 12.01 -7.03
CA LEU A 281 -3.53 10.93 -6.53
C LEU A 281 -4.95 11.46 -6.26
N THR A 282 -5.94 10.75 -6.76
CA THR A 282 -7.37 11.12 -6.63
C THR A 282 -8.18 10.11 -5.84
N SER A 283 -7.50 9.35 -4.98
CA SER A 283 -8.03 8.20 -4.27
C SER A 283 -9.21 8.54 -3.36
N GLU A 284 -10.10 7.57 -3.17
CA GLU A 284 -11.20 7.61 -2.20
C GLU A 284 -10.71 7.26 -0.79
N TYR A 285 -9.88 6.23 -0.70
CA TYR A 285 -9.23 5.80 0.53
C TYR A 285 -7.88 5.15 0.24
N GLU A 286 -6.99 5.22 1.22
CA GLU A 286 -5.66 4.59 1.22
C GLU A 286 -5.33 4.08 2.63
N GLY A 287 -4.42 3.13 2.72
CA GLY A 287 -3.79 2.80 3.99
C GLY A 287 -2.72 3.84 4.36
N PHE A 288 -1.61 3.74 3.66
CA PHE A 288 -0.55 4.75 3.56
C PHE A 288 0.09 4.58 2.18
N PRO A 289 -0.11 5.49 1.25
CA PRO A 289 0.39 5.33 -0.11
C PRO A 289 1.91 5.28 -0.14
N VAL A 290 2.49 4.14 -0.52
CA VAL A 290 3.96 4.01 -0.66
C VAL A 290 4.51 5.01 -1.66
N VAL A 291 3.74 5.33 -2.68
CA VAL A 291 4.10 6.31 -3.72
C VAL A 291 4.33 7.73 -3.16
N TYR A 292 3.82 8.08 -1.97
CA TYR A 292 4.19 9.33 -1.30
C TYR A 292 5.67 9.32 -0.92
N LEU A 293 6.15 8.24 -0.32
CA LEU A 293 7.55 8.10 0.07
C LEU A 293 8.47 8.14 -1.14
N GLU A 294 8.05 7.51 -2.23
CA GLU A 294 8.76 7.50 -3.51
C GLU A 294 8.87 8.92 -4.09
N ALA A 295 7.76 9.67 -4.10
CA ALA A 295 7.72 11.06 -4.56
C ALA A 295 8.57 11.99 -3.66
N MET A 296 8.43 11.88 -2.34
CA MET A 296 9.21 12.67 -1.37
C MET A 296 10.71 12.42 -1.52
N LEU A 297 11.12 11.15 -1.72
CA LEU A 297 12.51 10.78 -1.93
C LEU A 297 13.07 11.33 -3.24
N LEU A 298 12.27 11.31 -4.31
CA LEU A 298 12.65 11.76 -5.65
C LEU A 298 12.39 13.27 -5.86
N GLU A 299 12.05 14.00 -4.79
CA GLU A 299 11.79 15.43 -4.78
C GLU A 299 10.69 15.84 -5.80
N LEU A 300 9.66 14.98 -5.97
CA LEU A 300 8.51 15.24 -6.81
C LEU A 300 7.35 15.75 -5.94
N PRO A 301 6.85 16.99 -6.13
CA PRO A 301 5.71 17.52 -5.39
C PRO A 301 4.45 16.65 -5.55
N ILE A 302 3.61 16.64 -4.51
CA ILE A 302 2.44 15.75 -4.43
C ILE A 302 1.15 16.57 -4.45
N ILE A 303 0.23 16.22 -5.34
CA ILE A 303 -1.17 16.66 -5.30
C ILE A 303 -2.00 15.44 -4.95
N THR A 304 -2.77 15.49 -3.88
CA THR A 304 -3.55 14.33 -3.44
C THR A 304 -4.87 14.73 -2.82
N THR A 305 -5.85 13.84 -2.89
CA THR A 305 -7.07 13.96 -2.09
C THR A 305 -6.79 13.70 -0.61
N ASP A 306 -7.68 14.18 0.27
CA ASP A 306 -7.58 13.95 1.71
C ASP A 306 -7.86 12.47 2.04
N VAL A 307 -6.80 11.68 2.04
CA VAL A 307 -6.81 10.23 2.35
C VAL A 307 -5.69 9.88 3.30
N SER A 308 -5.89 8.86 4.12
CA SER A 308 -4.88 8.41 5.09
C SER A 308 -4.39 9.58 5.98
N ASP A 309 -3.07 9.75 6.09
CA ASP A 309 -2.41 10.81 6.87
C ASP A 309 -1.98 11.99 5.98
N SER A 310 -2.60 12.20 4.81
CA SER A 310 -2.18 13.20 3.81
C SER A 310 -2.09 14.63 4.37
N LEU A 311 -3.04 15.03 5.23
CA LEU A 311 -3.01 16.35 5.88
C LEU A 311 -1.79 16.54 6.78
N LYS A 312 -1.27 15.47 7.39
CA LYS A 312 -0.11 15.53 8.27
C LYS A 312 1.21 15.38 7.52
N VAL A 313 1.20 14.52 6.49
CA VAL A 313 2.42 14.11 5.78
C VAL A 313 2.71 15.00 4.57
N VAL A 314 1.68 15.35 3.78
CA VAL A 314 1.85 16.04 2.50
C VAL A 314 1.58 17.54 2.59
N LYS A 315 0.46 17.92 3.26
CA LYS A 315 -0.01 19.30 3.26
C LYS A 315 1.05 20.27 3.80
N ASP A 316 1.27 21.33 3.05
CA ASP A 316 2.20 22.43 3.37
C ASP A 316 3.69 22.03 3.54
N LYS A 317 4.05 20.78 3.23
CA LYS A 317 5.39 20.23 3.28
C LYS A 317 5.87 19.77 1.91
N TYR A 318 5.13 18.82 1.33
CA TYR A 318 5.48 18.17 0.06
C TYR A 318 4.47 18.45 -1.05
N GLY A 319 3.45 19.28 -0.82
CA GLY A 319 2.49 19.62 -1.85
C GLY A 319 1.11 20.03 -1.36
N ILE A 320 0.09 19.70 -2.14
CA ILE A 320 -1.29 20.14 -1.98
C ILE A 320 -2.20 18.96 -1.62
N VAL A 321 -3.04 19.14 -0.60
CA VAL A 321 -4.12 18.18 -0.26
C VAL A 321 -5.47 18.81 -0.60
N THR A 322 -6.25 18.13 -1.42
CA THR A 322 -7.55 18.57 -1.92
C THR A 322 -8.71 17.83 -1.26
N LYS A 323 -9.92 18.34 -1.39
CA LYS A 323 -11.12 17.55 -1.13
C LYS A 323 -11.27 16.44 -2.19
N LYS A 324 -12.10 15.44 -1.90
CA LYS A 324 -12.38 14.29 -2.77
C LYS A 324 -13.41 14.59 -3.88
N ASP A 325 -13.36 15.78 -4.47
CA ASP A 325 -14.24 16.21 -5.54
C ASP A 325 -13.47 16.74 -6.76
N VAL A 326 -14.12 16.67 -7.92
CA VAL A 326 -13.53 17.05 -9.21
C VAL A 326 -13.08 18.50 -9.23
N ASN A 327 -13.86 19.41 -8.62
CA ASN A 327 -13.57 20.84 -8.69
C ASN A 327 -12.34 21.22 -7.86
N SER A 328 -12.20 20.65 -6.65
CA SER A 328 -11.03 20.85 -5.80
C SER A 328 -9.75 20.31 -6.45
N ILE A 329 -9.83 19.16 -7.14
CA ILE A 329 -8.71 18.58 -7.89
C ILE A 329 -8.35 19.47 -9.08
N TYR A 330 -9.34 19.91 -9.87
CA TYR A 330 -9.13 20.83 -10.98
C TYR A 330 -8.43 22.13 -10.54
N ILE A 331 -8.88 22.75 -9.44
CA ILE A 331 -8.26 23.99 -8.90
C ILE A 331 -6.81 23.76 -8.54
N ALA A 332 -6.49 22.64 -7.85
CA ALA A 332 -5.12 22.31 -7.49
C ALA A 332 -4.23 22.04 -8.72
N MET A 333 -4.76 21.34 -9.73
CA MET A 333 -4.03 21.09 -10.98
C MET A 333 -3.82 22.42 -11.75
N LYS A 334 -4.79 23.30 -11.81
CA LYS A 334 -4.66 24.63 -12.45
C LYS A 334 -3.61 25.47 -11.73
N GLN A 335 -3.66 25.54 -10.41
CA GLN A 335 -2.61 26.22 -9.61
C GLN A 335 -1.23 25.63 -9.90
N ALA A 336 -1.11 24.33 -10.01
CA ALA A 336 0.16 23.66 -10.30
C ALA A 336 0.73 24.08 -11.66
N ILE A 337 -0.12 24.15 -12.70
CA ILE A 337 0.29 24.57 -14.05
C ILE A 337 0.72 26.05 -14.07
N GLU A 338 -0.02 26.93 -13.40
CA GLU A 338 0.16 28.38 -13.45
C GLU A 338 1.27 28.88 -12.51
N GLN A 339 1.44 28.25 -11.34
CA GLN A 339 2.29 28.75 -10.25
C GLN A 339 3.33 27.73 -9.78
N GLY A 340 3.23 26.46 -10.19
CA GLY A 340 4.00 25.36 -9.66
C GLY A 340 3.50 24.86 -8.31
N VAL A 341 4.05 23.71 -7.90
CA VAL A 341 3.88 23.16 -6.56
C VAL A 341 5.27 23.00 -5.94
N PHE A 342 5.44 23.46 -4.71
CA PHE A 342 6.75 23.53 -4.09
C PHE A 342 6.86 22.57 -2.89
N ILE A 343 8.01 21.91 -2.79
CA ILE A 343 8.43 21.16 -1.62
C ILE A 343 9.09 22.14 -0.65
N LYS A 344 8.60 22.20 0.58
CA LYS A 344 9.12 23.08 1.63
C LYS A 344 10.06 22.36 2.60
N GLU A 345 9.99 21.04 2.67
CA GLU A 345 10.80 20.23 3.58
C GLU A 345 11.58 19.17 2.79
N LYS A 346 12.87 19.00 3.10
CA LYS A 346 13.64 17.88 2.55
C LYS A 346 13.32 16.59 3.28
N PHE A 347 12.99 15.53 2.54
CA PHE A 347 12.70 14.24 3.14
C PHE A 347 13.97 13.52 3.62
N ASN A 348 14.07 13.31 4.94
CA ASN A 348 15.16 12.55 5.53
C ASN A 348 14.79 11.06 5.63
N TYR A 349 14.98 10.32 4.55
CA TYR A 349 14.65 8.91 4.50
C TYR A 349 15.45 8.03 5.48
N LYS A 350 16.68 8.44 5.85
CA LYS A 350 17.51 7.70 6.80
C LYS A 350 16.92 7.76 8.20
N GLU A 351 16.49 8.92 8.63
CA GLU A 351 15.83 9.12 9.91
C GLU A 351 14.46 8.42 9.94
N TYR A 352 13.69 8.56 8.86
CA TYR A 352 12.42 7.88 8.66
C TYR A 352 12.55 6.36 8.82
N ASN A 353 13.48 5.73 8.09
CA ASN A 353 13.70 4.29 8.18
C ASN A 353 14.22 3.87 9.56
N LYS A 354 15.09 4.67 10.19
CA LYS A 354 15.62 4.41 11.54
C LYS A 354 14.50 4.38 12.59
N GLU A 355 13.56 5.31 12.52
CA GLU A 355 12.39 5.32 13.42
C GLU A 355 11.54 4.04 13.27
N ILE A 356 11.30 3.63 12.02
CA ILE A 356 10.54 2.41 11.73
C ILE A 356 11.30 1.17 12.22
N GLU A 357 12.61 1.11 11.99
CA GLU A 357 13.48 0.04 12.48
C GLU A 357 13.37 -0.14 14.00
N GLN A 358 13.46 0.95 14.76
CA GLN A 358 13.32 0.92 16.21
C GLN A 358 11.95 0.40 16.66
N LYS A 359 10.87 0.82 15.98
CA LYS A 359 9.52 0.32 16.25
C LYS A 359 9.38 -1.17 15.93
N LEU A 360 9.98 -1.62 14.83
CA LEU A 360 9.99 -3.04 14.41
C LEU A 360 10.78 -3.91 15.41
N GLU A 361 11.97 -3.48 15.80
CA GLU A 361 12.78 -4.20 16.80
C GLU A 361 12.04 -4.32 18.12
N LYS A 362 11.40 -3.24 18.58
CA LYS A 362 10.56 -3.27 19.79
C LYS A 362 9.38 -4.24 19.62
N LEU A 363 8.69 -4.25 18.49
CA LEU A 363 7.55 -5.14 18.22
C LEU A 363 7.99 -6.63 18.22
N ILE A 364 9.10 -6.95 17.57
CA ILE A 364 9.63 -8.32 17.47
C ILE A 364 10.13 -8.82 18.83
N ASN A 365 10.55 -7.91 19.71
CA ASN A 365 11.14 -8.25 21.02
C ASN A 365 10.12 -8.29 22.18
N LEU A 366 8.84 -8.00 21.94
CA LEU A 366 7.75 -8.08 22.93
C LEU A 366 7.42 -9.55 23.27
#